data_345118e7affb5c363491d70c0bf694e9
#
_entry.id   345118e7affb5c363491d70c0bf694e9
#
_cell.length_a   1.000
_cell.length_b   1.000
_cell.length_c   1.000
_cell.angle_alpha   90.00
_cell.angle_beta   90.00
_cell.angle_gamma   90.00
#
_symmetry.space_group_name_H-M   'P 1'
#
loop_
_entity.id
_entity.type
_entity.pdbx_description
1 polymer ?
#
loop_
_entity_poly.entity_id
_entity_poly.type
_entity_poly.pdbx_seq_one_letter_code
_entity_poly.pdbx_strand_id
1 'polypeptide(L)'
;MRLIDYIEESREVVGKLPFDLDLFTQYAKCRIFGSSDSDPFYEMFGIIKRSFTNSNVVWDCLNGCIDVLGKLKHIRQSDIENLYHALEKTPLDRLDRLRGAGMQGVVLDFDDKRVVKIFYKPMDDIDYRFYRSCMKNEYKTLPRVYKLGAQYVVMEKLDMDTKAIETFYKKFTRTKVYKGKTVEEWCLIGEEPEGVSQDIIDLYNWGITCINEYASLGEDYADSIRYSTIMPGDFNLKNIGRRSNGDIVWFDV
;
A
#
# COMPACT_ATOMS: atom_id res chain seq x y z
N MET A 1 6.95 0.09 23.82
CA MET A 1 7.40 1.37 23.21
C MET A 1 6.29 1.81 22.26
N ARG A 2 5.64 2.96 22.51
CA ARG A 2 4.57 3.46 21.63
C ARG A 2 5.21 4.04 20.36
N LEU A 3 4.52 4.01 19.21
CA LEU A 3 5.05 4.67 18.00
C LEU A 3 5.31 6.16 18.26
N ILE A 4 4.47 6.77 19.12
CA ILE A 4 4.71 8.11 19.66
C ILE A 4 6.05 8.14 20.40
N ASP A 5 6.37 7.16 21.25
CA ASP A 5 7.64 7.06 21.95
C ASP A 5 8.80 6.84 20.95
N TYR A 6 8.57 6.07 19.88
CA TYR A 6 9.54 5.85 18.82
C TYR A 6 9.68 7.07 17.87
N ILE A 7 8.60 7.77 17.59
CA ILE A 7 8.62 9.05 16.88
C ILE A 7 9.19 10.15 17.78
N GLU A 8 9.00 10.08 19.11
CA GLU A 8 9.57 11.01 20.09
C GLU A 8 11.02 10.70 20.41
N GLU A 9 11.44 9.44 20.54
CA GLU A 9 12.86 9.05 20.61
C GLU A 9 13.61 9.31 19.30
N SER A 10 12.94 9.20 18.15
CA SER A 10 13.51 9.63 16.87
C SER A 10 13.43 11.15 16.65
N ARG A 11 12.66 11.91 17.46
CA ARG A 11 12.65 13.38 17.45
C ARG A 11 13.97 14.01 17.86
N GLU A 12 14.82 13.34 18.62
CA GLU A 12 16.19 13.80 18.86
C GLU A 12 17.12 13.65 17.63
N VAL A 13 16.69 12.87 16.62
CA VAL A 13 17.43 12.60 15.38
C VAL A 13 16.65 12.99 14.11
N VAL A 14 15.37 13.39 14.23
CA VAL A 14 14.56 13.88 13.10
C VAL A 14 14.98 15.33 12.82
N GLY A 15 15.97 15.47 11.95
CA GLY A 15 16.20 16.76 11.31
C GLY A 15 14.92 17.19 10.60
N LYS A 16 14.56 18.48 10.72
CA LYS A 16 13.55 19.09 9.85
C LYS A 16 13.84 18.70 8.42
N LEU A 17 12.79 18.57 7.59
CA LEU A 17 12.97 18.51 6.15
C LEU A 17 13.96 19.63 5.75
N PRO A 18 14.93 19.35 4.87
CA PRO A 18 15.92 20.37 4.48
C PRO A 18 15.31 21.49 3.63
N PHE A 19 14.01 21.46 3.38
CA PHE A 19 13.20 22.43 2.65
C PHE A 19 11.92 22.74 3.44
N ASP A 20 11.39 23.93 3.28
CA ASP A 20 10.16 24.34 3.94
C ASP A 20 8.90 23.99 3.13
N LEU A 21 7.72 24.21 3.75
CA LEU A 21 6.43 23.95 3.14
C LEU A 21 6.17 24.83 1.91
N ASP A 22 6.67 26.07 1.90
CA ASP A 22 6.42 26.99 0.79
C ASP A 22 7.15 26.53 -0.46
N LEU A 23 8.43 26.20 -0.35
CA LEU A 23 9.22 25.66 -1.46
C LEU A 23 8.65 24.31 -1.95
N PHE A 24 8.30 23.44 -1.02
CA PHE A 24 7.66 22.17 -1.37
C PHE A 24 6.35 22.35 -2.13
N THR A 25 5.52 23.28 -1.66
CA THR A 25 4.22 23.59 -2.29
C THR A 25 4.40 24.18 -3.69
N GLN A 26 5.34 25.08 -3.88
CA GLN A 26 5.67 25.65 -5.19
C GLN A 26 6.15 24.55 -6.14
N TYR A 27 7.10 23.73 -5.69
CA TYR A 27 7.62 22.60 -6.48
C TYR A 27 6.50 21.60 -6.87
N ALA A 28 5.67 21.19 -5.91
CA ALA A 28 4.58 20.27 -6.15
C ALA A 28 3.56 20.83 -7.15
N LYS A 29 3.21 22.11 -7.04
CA LYS A 29 2.32 22.79 -8.00
C LYS A 29 2.93 22.85 -9.40
N CYS A 30 4.21 23.21 -9.52
CA CYS A 30 4.91 23.24 -10.81
C CYS A 30 4.87 21.85 -11.47
N ARG A 31 5.13 20.79 -10.71
CA ARG A 31 5.12 19.44 -11.23
C ARG A 31 3.73 18.93 -11.61
N ILE A 32 2.72 19.21 -10.79
CA ILE A 32 1.34 18.74 -11.02
C ILE A 32 0.65 19.49 -12.16
N PHE A 33 0.83 20.79 -12.22
CA PHE A 33 0.11 21.67 -13.15
C PHE A 33 0.94 22.09 -14.36
N GLY A 34 2.21 21.64 -14.45
CA GLY A 34 3.06 21.88 -15.60
C GLY A 34 3.50 23.34 -15.75
N SER A 35 3.76 24.05 -14.65
CA SER A 35 4.29 25.42 -14.71
C SER A 35 5.65 25.46 -15.42
N SER A 36 5.86 26.49 -16.22
CA SER A 36 7.17 26.77 -16.85
C SER A 36 8.22 27.35 -15.90
N ASP A 37 7.83 27.61 -14.64
CA ASP A 37 8.75 28.06 -13.61
C ASP A 37 9.67 26.92 -13.17
N SER A 38 10.94 27.01 -13.54
CA SER A 38 11.94 25.99 -13.25
C SER A 38 12.67 26.22 -11.93
N ASP A 39 12.52 27.39 -11.30
CA ASP A 39 13.29 27.78 -10.12
C ASP A 39 13.01 26.86 -8.91
N PRO A 40 11.73 26.52 -8.57
CA PRO A 40 11.45 25.60 -7.47
C PRO A 40 12.04 24.19 -7.70
N PHE A 41 12.11 23.76 -8.96
CA PHE A 41 12.71 22.47 -9.32
C PHE A 41 14.21 22.45 -9.00
N TYR A 42 14.96 23.43 -9.50
CA TYR A 42 16.42 23.47 -9.29
C TYR A 42 16.78 23.68 -7.83
N GLU A 43 16.01 24.49 -7.11
CA GLU A 43 16.21 24.72 -5.70
C GLU A 43 15.98 23.45 -4.88
N MET A 44 14.83 22.78 -5.05
CA MET A 44 14.51 21.51 -4.39
C MET A 44 15.55 20.42 -4.70
N PHE A 45 15.88 20.26 -5.99
CA PHE A 45 16.89 19.28 -6.41
C PHE A 45 18.26 19.56 -5.78
N GLY A 46 18.69 20.83 -5.76
CA GLY A 46 19.93 21.25 -5.13
C GLY A 46 19.98 20.99 -3.63
N ILE A 47 18.86 21.23 -2.93
CA ILE A 47 18.74 20.95 -1.48
C ILE A 47 18.82 19.44 -1.24
N ILE A 48 18.04 18.63 -1.95
CA ILE A 48 18.05 17.17 -1.78
C ILE A 48 19.42 16.59 -2.07
N LYS A 49 20.07 17.03 -3.15
CA LYS A 49 21.41 16.56 -3.52
C LYS A 49 22.47 16.85 -2.45
N ARG A 50 22.36 17.97 -1.72
CA ARG A 50 23.29 18.31 -0.64
C ARG A 50 22.96 17.62 0.69
N SER A 51 21.69 17.31 0.91
CA SER A 51 21.20 16.84 2.22
C SER A 51 21.19 15.33 2.37
N PHE A 52 21.18 14.57 1.27
CA PHE A 52 21.04 13.10 1.32
C PHE A 52 22.14 12.39 0.55
N THR A 53 22.70 11.34 1.14
CA THR A 53 23.69 10.47 0.48
C THR A 53 23.10 9.76 -0.73
N ASN A 54 21.86 9.29 -0.63
CA ASN A 54 21.11 8.63 -1.71
C ASN A 54 20.10 9.59 -2.35
N SER A 55 20.57 10.78 -2.72
CA SER A 55 19.74 11.87 -3.22
C SER A 55 18.84 11.50 -4.39
N ASN A 56 19.28 10.62 -5.30
CA ASN A 56 18.45 10.17 -6.43
C ASN A 56 17.24 9.36 -5.96
N VAL A 57 17.43 8.45 -5.00
CA VAL A 57 16.33 7.65 -4.44
C VAL A 57 15.32 8.54 -3.74
N VAL A 58 15.80 9.49 -2.92
CA VAL A 58 14.93 10.47 -2.23
C VAL A 58 14.17 11.33 -3.24
N TRP A 59 14.84 11.76 -4.30
CA TRP A 59 14.24 12.54 -5.38
C TRP A 59 13.15 11.76 -6.11
N ASP A 60 13.42 10.53 -6.51
CA ASP A 60 12.46 9.67 -7.20
C ASP A 60 11.24 9.36 -6.32
N CYS A 61 11.47 9.11 -5.03
CA CYS A 61 10.42 8.89 -4.05
C CYS A 61 9.52 10.11 -3.87
N LEU A 62 10.12 11.29 -3.70
CA LEU A 62 9.39 12.55 -3.57
C LEU A 62 8.53 12.82 -4.81
N ASN A 63 9.12 12.65 -5.99
CA ASN A 63 8.42 12.79 -7.25
C ASN A 63 7.27 11.79 -7.39
N GLY A 64 7.49 10.54 -7.01
CA GLY A 64 6.46 9.51 -7.01
C GLY A 64 5.25 9.89 -6.14
N CYS A 65 5.51 10.44 -4.94
CA CYS A 65 4.45 10.93 -4.05
C CYS A 65 3.66 12.10 -4.68
N ILE A 66 4.37 13.06 -5.28
CA ILE A 66 3.72 14.22 -5.93
C ILE A 66 2.94 13.79 -7.18
N ASP A 67 3.46 12.86 -7.98
CA ASP A 67 2.79 12.33 -9.17
C ASP A 67 1.50 11.57 -8.82
N VAL A 68 1.47 10.90 -7.67
CA VAL A 68 0.24 10.26 -7.16
C VAL A 68 -0.79 11.31 -6.78
N LEU A 69 -0.39 12.38 -6.10
CA LEU A 69 -1.28 13.51 -5.85
C LEU A 69 -1.84 14.10 -7.16
N GLY A 70 -0.98 14.24 -8.18
CA GLY A 70 -1.35 14.77 -9.50
C GLY A 70 -2.44 13.97 -10.22
N LYS A 71 -2.67 12.71 -9.84
CA LYS A 71 -3.73 11.86 -10.40
C LYS A 71 -5.10 12.06 -9.74
N LEU A 72 -5.18 12.80 -8.64
CA LEU A 72 -6.46 13.12 -8.00
C LEU A 72 -7.28 14.08 -8.86
N LYS A 73 -8.60 13.83 -9.00
CA LYS A 73 -9.50 14.65 -9.83
C LYS A 73 -9.61 16.12 -9.34
N HIS A 74 -9.42 16.34 -8.06
CA HIS A 74 -9.49 17.68 -7.44
C HIS A 74 -8.42 17.79 -6.37
N ILE A 75 -7.26 18.37 -6.72
CA ILE A 75 -6.16 18.59 -5.79
C ILE A 75 -6.38 19.91 -5.09
N ARG A 76 -6.45 19.87 -3.76
CA ARG A 76 -6.51 21.07 -2.92
C ARG A 76 -5.12 21.36 -2.36
N GLN A 77 -4.89 22.61 -1.99
CA GLN A 77 -3.68 23.03 -1.28
C GLN A 77 -3.43 22.15 -0.04
N SER A 78 -4.50 21.87 0.72
CA SER A 78 -4.41 21.00 1.91
C SER A 78 -3.92 19.57 1.61
N ASP A 79 -4.05 19.06 0.41
CA ASP A 79 -3.56 17.73 0.05
C ASP A 79 -2.03 17.76 -0.11
N ILE A 80 -1.47 18.86 -0.64
CA ILE A 80 -0.02 19.08 -0.71
C ILE A 80 0.57 19.31 0.69
N GLU A 81 -0.09 20.12 1.53
CA GLU A 81 0.32 20.37 2.91
C GLU A 81 0.31 19.06 3.75
N ASN A 82 -0.73 18.24 3.59
CA ASN A 82 -0.81 16.94 4.26
C ASN A 82 0.34 16.01 3.85
N LEU A 83 0.71 16.00 2.56
CA LEU A 83 1.87 15.22 2.09
C LEU A 83 3.17 15.74 2.72
N TYR A 84 3.37 17.07 2.74
CA TYR A 84 4.53 17.68 3.38
C TYR A 84 4.65 17.25 4.86
N HIS A 85 3.55 17.38 5.63
CA HIS A 85 3.53 17.02 7.04
C HIS A 85 3.70 15.50 7.28
N ALA A 86 3.26 14.65 6.34
CA ALA A 86 3.56 13.23 6.40
C ALA A 86 5.06 12.96 6.20
N LEU A 87 5.69 13.67 5.27
CA LEU A 87 7.13 13.59 5.03
C LEU A 87 7.94 14.13 6.22
N GLU A 88 7.49 15.22 6.88
CA GLU A 88 8.14 15.74 8.11
C GLU A 88 8.13 14.74 9.27
N LYS A 89 7.09 13.92 9.37
CA LYS A 89 6.97 12.87 10.40
C LYS A 89 7.74 11.59 10.05
N THR A 90 8.24 11.52 8.83
CA THR A 90 9.03 10.39 8.36
C THR A 90 10.51 10.69 8.67
N PRO A 91 11.22 9.83 9.43
CA PRO A 91 12.64 9.99 9.65
C PRO A 91 13.38 10.09 8.30
N LEU A 92 14.11 11.17 8.09
CA LEU A 92 14.78 11.47 6.80
C LEU A 92 15.83 10.43 6.42
N ASP A 93 16.47 9.81 7.42
CA ASP A 93 17.38 8.68 7.27
C ASP A 93 16.67 7.40 6.77
N ARG A 94 15.33 7.43 6.72
CA ARG A 94 14.48 6.32 6.27
C ARG A 94 13.73 6.61 4.97
N LEU A 95 13.90 7.76 4.35
CA LEU A 95 13.38 8.00 3.00
C LEU A 95 14.03 7.06 1.96
N ASP A 96 15.23 6.55 2.23
CA ASP A 96 15.85 5.45 1.48
C ASP A 96 15.11 4.11 1.66
N ARG A 97 14.22 4.01 2.66
CA ARG A 97 13.39 2.84 2.97
C ARG A 97 11.98 2.94 2.39
N LEU A 98 11.68 3.96 1.61
CA LEU A 98 10.40 4.09 0.95
C LEU A 98 10.21 2.94 -0.03
N ARG A 99 9.14 2.16 0.13
CA ARG A 99 8.80 1.01 -0.72
C ARG A 99 7.72 1.33 -1.73
N GLY A 100 6.88 2.28 -1.43
CA GLY A 100 5.82 2.69 -2.33
C GLY A 100 5.05 3.89 -1.82
N ALA A 101 4.36 4.54 -2.74
CA ALA A 101 3.37 5.57 -2.45
C ALA A 101 2.12 5.30 -3.26
N GLY A 102 0.97 5.43 -2.63
CA GLY A 102 -0.34 5.22 -3.23
C GLY A 102 -1.25 6.43 -3.01
N MET A 103 -2.51 6.32 -3.43
CA MET A 103 -3.50 7.39 -3.24
C MET A 103 -3.81 7.66 -1.77
N GLN A 104 -3.65 6.68 -0.90
CA GLN A 104 -4.02 6.77 0.51
C GLN A 104 -2.83 7.10 1.42
N GLY A 105 -1.58 6.78 1.03
CA GLY A 105 -0.44 6.94 1.89
C GLY A 105 0.88 6.46 1.30
N VAL A 106 1.90 6.42 2.15
CA VAL A 106 3.25 5.93 1.84
C VAL A 106 3.55 4.66 2.62
N VAL A 107 4.35 3.77 2.05
CA VAL A 107 4.82 2.54 2.69
C VAL A 107 6.34 2.61 2.84
N LEU A 108 6.82 2.41 4.06
CA LEU A 108 8.23 2.46 4.44
C LEU A 108 8.64 1.14 5.07
N ASP A 109 9.91 0.75 4.92
CA ASP A 109 10.47 -0.31 5.74
C ASP A 109 10.51 0.13 7.21
N PHE A 110 9.80 -0.59 8.08
CA PHE A 110 9.87 -0.38 9.51
C PHE A 110 11.12 -1.09 10.09
N ASP A 111 11.34 -2.32 9.65
CA ASP A 111 12.54 -3.12 9.88
C ASP A 111 12.70 -4.19 8.77
N ASP A 112 13.56 -5.18 8.97
CA ASP A 112 13.83 -6.21 7.97
C ASP A 112 12.59 -7.09 7.64
N LYS A 113 11.64 -7.19 8.58
CA LYS A 113 10.47 -8.07 8.50
C LYS A 113 9.14 -7.33 8.42
N ARG A 114 9.13 -6.03 8.65
CA ARG A 114 7.91 -5.24 8.76
C ARG A 114 8.00 -3.97 7.92
N VAL A 115 6.83 -3.53 7.48
CA VAL A 115 6.62 -2.23 6.84
C VAL A 115 5.66 -1.40 7.68
N VAL A 116 5.72 -0.07 7.53
CA VAL A 116 4.70 0.84 8.04
C VAL A 116 4.05 1.56 6.86
N LYS A 117 2.72 1.49 6.77
CA LYS A 117 1.91 2.34 5.87
C LYS A 117 1.45 3.54 6.67
N ILE A 118 1.80 4.73 6.23
CA ILE A 118 1.41 6.01 6.83
C ILE A 118 0.39 6.63 5.89
N PHE A 119 -0.81 6.86 6.40
CA PHE A 119 -1.92 7.44 5.64
C PHE A 119 -1.83 8.97 5.63
N TYR A 120 -2.13 9.58 4.49
CA TYR A 120 -2.17 11.06 4.37
C TYR A 120 -3.27 11.69 5.21
N LYS A 121 -4.35 10.94 5.48
CA LYS A 121 -5.48 11.32 6.35
C LYS A 121 -5.72 10.21 7.37
N PRO A 122 -6.45 10.50 8.47
CA PRO A 122 -6.96 9.42 9.31
C PRO A 122 -7.68 8.37 8.45
N MET A 123 -7.44 7.11 8.75
CA MET A 123 -8.16 6.00 8.10
C MET A 123 -9.66 6.18 8.31
N ASP A 124 -10.44 5.83 7.32
CA ASP A 124 -11.88 5.72 7.50
C ASP A 124 -12.25 4.49 8.37
N ASP A 125 -13.50 4.37 8.70
CA ASP A 125 -13.97 3.28 9.58
C ASP A 125 -13.82 1.90 8.93
N ILE A 126 -13.85 1.81 7.60
CA ILE A 126 -13.69 0.56 6.86
C ILE A 126 -12.24 0.12 6.95
N ASP A 127 -11.31 0.93 6.50
CA ASP A 127 -9.86 0.66 6.58
C ASP A 127 -9.42 0.32 8.01
N TYR A 128 -9.89 1.11 8.99
CA TYR A 128 -9.52 0.90 10.39
C TYR A 128 -10.04 -0.46 10.92
N ARG A 129 -11.28 -0.85 10.58
CA ARG A 129 -11.85 -2.16 10.97
C ARG A 129 -11.11 -3.31 10.32
N PHE A 130 -10.75 -3.19 9.04
CA PHE A 130 -9.94 -4.16 8.33
C PHE A 130 -8.62 -4.44 9.05
N TYR A 131 -7.79 -3.42 9.23
CA TYR A 131 -6.49 -3.60 9.90
C TYR A 131 -6.62 -4.02 11.36
N ARG A 132 -7.66 -3.57 12.05
CA ARG A 132 -7.94 -4.00 13.43
C ARG A 132 -8.29 -5.49 13.51
N SER A 133 -9.04 -6.01 12.57
CA SER A 133 -9.35 -7.43 12.47
C SER A 133 -8.09 -8.24 12.15
N CYS A 134 -7.30 -7.79 11.18
CA CYS A 134 -6.01 -8.40 10.84
C CYS A 134 -5.00 -8.37 11.99
N MET A 135 -5.12 -7.41 12.92
CA MET A 135 -4.29 -7.36 14.14
C MET A 135 -4.74 -8.35 15.21
N LYS A 136 -6.03 -8.68 15.27
CA LYS A 136 -6.61 -9.56 16.29
C LYS A 136 -6.58 -11.03 15.91
N ASN A 137 -6.58 -11.32 14.62
CA ASN A 137 -6.69 -12.67 14.08
C ASN A 137 -5.49 -13.00 13.20
N GLU A 138 -5.11 -14.27 13.16
CA GLU A 138 -4.13 -14.77 12.21
C GLU A 138 -4.85 -15.28 10.97
N TYR A 139 -4.76 -14.54 9.89
CA TYR A 139 -5.29 -14.90 8.59
C TYR A 139 -4.20 -15.50 7.70
N LYS A 140 -4.58 -16.43 6.83
CA LYS A 140 -3.67 -17.07 5.87
C LYS A 140 -3.46 -16.16 4.65
N THR A 141 -4.52 -15.52 4.18
CA THR A 141 -4.52 -14.75 2.92
C THR A 141 -4.59 -13.24 3.12
N LEU A 142 -4.80 -12.76 4.35
CA LEU A 142 -4.78 -11.34 4.71
C LEU A 142 -3.51 -10.99 5.50
N PRO A 143 -3.09 -9.71 5.56
CA PRO A 143 -1.82 -9.32 6.15
C PRO A 143 -1.80 -9.48 7.67
N ARG A 144 -0.64 -9.83 8.21
CA ARG A 144 -0.39 -9.73 9.65
C ARG A 144 -0.16 -8.29 10.04
N VAL A 145 -0.97 -7.79 10.96
CA VAL A 145 -0.84 -6.44 11.50
C VAL A 145 -0.29 -6.51 12.92
N TYR A 146 0.78 -5.77 13.18
CA TYR A 146 1.45 -5.74 14.49
C TYR A 146 1.07 -4.52 15.31
N LYS A 147 0.73 -3.41 14.64
CA LYS A 147 0.38 -2.17 15.31
C LYS A 147 -0.53 -1.33 14.42
N LEU A 148 -1.48 -0.65 15.06
CA LEU A 148 -2.49 0.17 14.40
C LEU A 148 -2.64 1.50 15.15
N GLY A 149 -2.65 2.59 14.42
CA GLY A 149 -2.98 3.93 14.87
C GLY A 149 -4.00 4.58 13.94
N ALA A 150 -4.43 5.78 14.22
CA ALA A 150 -5.43 6.47 13.41
C ALA A 150 -4.94 6.80 11.97
N GLN A 151 -3.63 6.95 11.79
CA GLN A 151 -3.01 7.32 10.51
C GLN A 151 -1.88 6.40 10.08
N TYR A 152 -1.70 5.27 10.74
CA TYR A 152 -0.65 4.34 10.35
C TYR A 152 -1.00 2.90 10.72
N VAL A 153 -0.40 1.99 9.98
CA VAL A 153 -0.41 0.55 10.28
C VAL A 153 1.00 -0.02 10.12
N VAL A 154 1.44 -0.83 11.11
CA VAL A 154 2.66 -1.64 10.99
C VAL A 154 2.23 -3.06 10.66
N MET A 155 2.68 -3.57 9.52
CA MET A 155 2.31 -4.90 9.04
C MET A 155 3.53 -5.68 8.58
N GLU A 156 3.32 -6.96 8.30
CA GLU A 156 4.38 -7.81 7.73
C GLU A 156 4.88 -7.26 6.40
N LYS A 157 6.18 -7.45 6.17
CA LYS A 157 6.81 -7.16 4.88
C LYS A 157 6.64 -8.37 3.98
N LEU A 158 6.00 -8.16 2.84
CA LEU A 158 5.78 -9.18 1.84
C LEU A 158 6.83 -9.06 0.72
N ASP A 159 7.20 -10.20 0.16
CA ASP A 159 7.96 -10.24 -1.08
C ASP A 159 7.04 -9.85 -2.24
N MET A 160 7.48 -8.86 -3.00
CA MET A 160 6.78 -8.34 -4.16
C MET A 160 7.42 -8.87 -5.46
N ASP A 161 7.93 -10.11 -5.46
CA ASP A 161 8.44 -10.78 -6.66
C ASP A 161 7.37 -10.79 -7.76
N THR A 162 7.49 -9.81 -8.63
CA THR A 162 6.51 -9.51 -9.67
C THR A 162 6.20 -10.71 -10.54
N LYS A 163 7.19 -11.52 -10.91
CA LYS A 163 6.99 -12.67 -11.81
C LYS A 163 6.13 -13.78 -11.21
N ALA A 164 6.36 -14.13 -9.95
CA ALA A 164 5.55 -15.15 -9.26
C ALA A 164 4.13 -14.66 -9.03
N ILE A 165 4.00 -13.41 -8.59
CA ILE A 165 2.72 -12.76 -8.33
C ILE A 165 1.92 -12.55 -9.63
N GLU A 166 2.56 -12.11 -10.71
CA GLU A 166 1.93 -12.01 -12.03
C GLU A 166 1.43 -13.36 -12.54
N THR A 167 2.22 -14.41 -12.35
CA THR A 167 1.84 -15.77 -12.73
C THR A 167 0.62 -16.25 -11.95
N PHE A 168 0.63 -16.05 -10.62
CA PHE A 168 -0.51 -16.35 -9.76
C PHE A 168 -1.75 -15.57 -10.19
N TYR A 169 -1.65 -14.24 -10.27
CA TYR A 169 -2.76 -13.36 -10.63
C TYR A 169 -3.36 -13.73 -11.99
N LYS A 170 -2.51 -13.95 -12.99
CA LYS A 170 -2.96 -14.36 -14.34
C LYS A 170 -3.69 -15.71 -14.33
N LYS A 171 -3.15 -16.70 -13.62
CA LYS A 171 -3.81 -18.01 -13.49
C LYS A 171 -5.16 -17.89 -12.79
N PHE A 172 -5.24 -17.09 -11.73
CA PHE A 172 -6.44 -16.94 -10.92
C PHE A 172 -7.54 -16.18 -11.65
N THR A 173 -7.23 -15.00 -12.20
CA THR A 173 -8.25 -14.05 -12.73
C THR A 173 -8.50 -14.16 -14.23
N ARG A 174 -7.56 -14.70 -15.02
CA ARG A 174 -7.63 -14.61 -16.49
C ARG A 174 -7.64 -15.94 -17.20
N THR A 175 -7.08 -17.00 -16.62
CA THR A 175 -6.98 -18.29 -17.29
C THR A 175 -8.29 -19.06 -17.15
N LYS A 176 -8.92 -19.35 -18.28
CA LYS A 176 -10.10 -20.24 -18.31
C LYS A 176 -9.68 -21.67 -18.05
N VAL A 177 -10.23 -22.30 -17.03
CA VAL A 177 -9.77 -23.62 -16.52
C VAL A 177 -10.81 -24.71 -16.69
N TYR A 178 -12.07 -24.43 -16.42
CA TYR A 178 -13.14 -25.41 -16.51
C TYR A 178 -14.45 -24.74 -16.98
N LYS A 179 -15.19 -25.38 -17.90
CA LYS A 179 -16.45 -24.85 -18.48
C LYS A 179 -16.35 -23.37 -18.91
N GLY A 180 -15.17 -22.94 -19.39
CA GLY A 180 -14.92 -21.58 -19.83
C GLY A 180 -14.86 -20.50 -18.73
N LYS A 181 -14.82 -20.90 -17.45
CA LYS A 181 -14.70 -19.99 -16.31
C LYS A 181 -13.27 -19.93 -15.77
N THR A 182 -12.90 -18.80 -15.17
CA THR A 182 -11.63 -18.65 -14.42
C THR A 182 -11.75 -19.29 -13.04
N VAL A 183 -10.63 -19.40 -12.32
CA VAL A 183 -10.64 -19.88 -10.93
C VAL A 183 -11.42 -18.91 -10.05
N GLU A 184 -11.22 -17.59 -10.24
CA GLU A 184 -11.96 -16.54 -9.54
C GLU A 184 -13.48 -16.69 -9.71
N GLU A 185 -13.96 -16.87 -10.94
CA GLU A 185 -15.39 -17.07 -11.23
C GLU A 185 -15.94 -18.32 -10.52
N TRP A 186 -15.13 -19.39 -10.36
CA TRP A 186 -15.53 -20.58 -9.60
C TRP A 186 -15.57 -20.32 -8.10
N CYS A 187 -14.63 -19.55 -7.56
CA CYS A 187 -14.67 -19.15 -6.14
C CYS A 187 -15.94 -18.33 -5.81
N LEU A 188 -16.34 -17.43 -6.71
CA LEU A 188 -17.55 -16.62 -6.53
C LEU A 188 -18.85 -17.45 -6.61
N ILE A 189 -18.86 -18.52 -7.39
CA ILE A 189 -19.98 -19.47 -7.45
C ILE A 189 -20.02 -20.36 -6.20
N GLY A 190 -18.87 -20.60 -5.57
CA GLY A 190 -18.73 -21.47 -4.40
C GLY A 190 -18.73 -22.97 -4.75
N GLU A 191 -18.47 -23.31 -6.01
CA GLU A 191 -18.40 -24.70 -6.48
C GLU A 191 -16.96 -25.06 -6.89
N GLU A 192 -16.45 -26.19 -6.41
CA GLU A 192 -15.13 -26.66 -6.80
C GLU A 192 -15.12 -27.15 -8.25
N PRO A 193 -14.15 -26.71 -9.08
CA PRO A 193 -14.06 -27.17 -10.47
C PRO A 193 -13.60 -28.64 -10.53
N GLU A 194 -14.35 -29.50 -11.21
CA GLU A 194 -14.05 -30.92 -11.33
C GLU A 194 -13.08 -31.21 -12.50
N GLY A 195 -12.26 -32.26 -12.34
CA GLY A 195 -11.38 -32.76 -13.40
C GLY A 195 -10.24 -31.82 -13.79
N VAL A 196 -9.88 -30.88 -12.93
CA VAL A 196 -8.75 -29.97 -13.11
C VAL A 196 -7.50 -30.45 -12.40
N SER A 197 -6.34 -29.85 -12.69
CA SER A 197 -5.07 -30.18 -12.05
C SER A 197 -5.00 -29.68 -10.60
N GLN A 198 -4.14 -30.28 -9.78
CA GLN A 198 -4.00 -29.95 -8.36
C GLN A 198 -3.63 -28.48 -8.15
N ASP A 199 -2.82 -27.87 -9.02
CA ASP A 199 -2.46 -26.46 -8.93
C ASP A 199 -3.67 -25.52 -9.14
N ILE A 200 -4.68 -25.94 -9.87
CA ILE A 200 -5.94 -25.20 -10.01
C ILE A 200 -6.81 -25.36 -8.76
N ILE A 201 -6.84 -26.56 -8.19
CA ILE A 201 -7.52 -26.82 -6.91
C ILE A 201 -6.89 -25.97 -5.79
N ASP A 202 -5.56 -25.88 -5.74
CA ASP A 202 -4.84 -25.09 -4.75
C ASP A 202 -5.16 -23.58 -4.89
N LEU A 203 -5.26 -23.09 -6.12
CA LEU A 203 -5.70 -21.71 -6.39
C LEU A 203 -7.15 -21.46 -5.96
N TYR A 204 -8.05 -22.40 -6.25
CA TYR A 204 -9.44 -22.35 -5.81
C TYR A 204 -9.55 -22.31 -4.28
N ASN A 205 -8.85 -23.20 -3.59
CA ASN A 205 -8.81 -23.25 -2.12
C ASN A 205 -8.25 -21.97 -1.51
N TRP A 206 -7.23 -21.36 -2.13
CA TRP A 206 -6.75 -20.05 -1.74
C TRP A 206 -7.84 -18.98 -1.87
N GLY A 207 -8.55 -18.95 -3.01
CA GLY A 207 -9.61 -17.97 -3.27
C GLY A 207 -10.78 -18.11 -2.30
N ILE A 208 -11.24 -19.32 -2.03
CA ILE A 208 -12.29 -19.60 -1.03
C ILE A 208 -11.84 -19.19 0.38
N THR A 209 -10.58 -19.47 0.74
CA THR A 209 -10.03 -19.04 2.03
C THR A 209 -10.02 -17.52 2.12
N CYS A 210 -9.58 -16.82 1.08
CA CYS A 210 -9.53 -15.36 1.02
C CYS A 210 -10.94 -14.75 1.18
N ILE A 211 -11.93 -15.27 0.45
CA ILE A 211 -13.32 -14.84 0.53
C ILE A 211 -13.86 -15.02 1.96
N ASN A 212 -13.62 -16.17 2.57
CA ASN A 212 -14.11 -16.48 3.91
C ASN A 212 -13.44 -15.60 4.98
N GLU A 213 -12.13 -15.40 4.89
CA GLU A 213 -11.39 -14.51 5.78
C GLU A 213 -11.89 -13.07 5.64
N TYR A 214 -12.07 -12.59 4.42
CA TYR A 214 -12.60 -11.25 4.15
C TYR A 214 -14.04 -11.08 4.67
N ALA A 215 -14.92 -12.05 4.41
CA ALA A 215 -16.30 -12.04 4.94
C ALA A 215 -16.36 -12.02 6.47
N SER A 216 -15.36 -12.63 7.13
CA SER A 216 -15.28 -12.65 8.60
C SER A 216 -14.98 -11.29 9.22
N LEU A 217 -14.58 -10.29 8.42
CA LEU A 217 -14.27 -8.94 8.89
C LEU A 217 -15.52 -8.14 9.29
N GLY A 218 -16.71 -8.52 8.81
CA GLY A 218 -17.99 -7.91 9.17
C GLY A 218 -19.04 -7.94 8.05
N GLU A 219 -20.27 -7.52 8.36
CA GLU A 219 -21.39 -7.56 7.40
C GLU A 219 -21.14 -6.75 6.14
N ASP A 220 -20.55 -5.56 6.26
CA ASP A 220 -20.23 -4.71 5.11
C ASP A 220 -19.31 -5.43 4.10
N TYR A 221 -18.37 -6.23 4.60
CA TYR A 221 -17.45 -7.01 3.76
C TYR A 221 -18.13 -8.24 3.16
N ALA A 222 -19.02 -8.90 3.91
CA ALA A 222 -19.81 -10.02 3.41
C ALA A 222 -20.74 -9.59 2.28
N ASP A 223 -21.37 -8.43 2.40
CA ASP A 223 -22.24 -7.86 1.35
C ASP A 223 -21.44 -7.45 0.11
N SER A 224 -20.24 -6.92 0.28
CA SER A 224 -19.34 -6.61 -0.83
C SER A 224 -19.07 -7.84 -1.71
N ILE A 225 -18.88 -9.02 -1.11
CA ILE A 225 -18.71 -10.28 -1.85
C ILE A 225 -19.96 -10.67 -2.63
N ARG A 226 -21.13 -10.53 -2.04
CA ARG A 226 -22.40 -10.93 -2.68
C ARG A 226 -22.74 -10.15 -3.93
N TYR A 227 -22.32 -8.89 -3.99
CA TYR A 227 -22.65 -7.99 -5.10
C TYR A 227 -21.48 -7.76 -6.07
N SER A 228 -20.30 -8.32 -5.80
CA SER A 228 -19.15 -8.19 -6.68
C SER A 228 -19.12 -9.30 -7.71
N THR A 229 -18.81 -8.96 -8.95
CA THR A 229 -18.52 -9.93 -10.01
C THR A 229 -17.03 -10.31 -10.05
N ILE A 230 -16.22 -9.71 -9.19
CA ILE A 230 -14.77 -9.86 -9.04
C ILE A 230 -14.51 -9.97 -7.54
N MET A 231 -13.38 -10.52 -7.13
CA MET A 231 -12.96 -10.54 -5.72
C MET A 231 -13.19 -9.15 -5.08
N PRO A 232 -13.76 -9.12 -3.86
CA PRO A 232 -14.14 -7.85 -3.22
C PRO A 232 -12.95 -6.94 -3.00
N GLY A 233 -13.22 -5.65 -2.99
CA GLY A 233 -12.19 -4.62 -2.79
C GLY A 233 -11.31 -4.40 -4.02
N ASP A 234 -10.14 -3.82 -3.82
CA ASP A 234 -9.18 -3.52 -4.89
C ASP A 234 -8.23 -4.72 -5.13
N PHE A 235 -8.82 -5.88 -5.52
CA PHE A 235 -8.05 -7.08 -5.84
C PHE A 235 -7.32 -6.89 -7.17
N ASN A 236 -6.12 -6.39 -7.10
CA ASN A 236 -5.25 -6.19 -8.25
C ASN A 236 -3.81 -6.61 -7.94
N LEU A 237 -3.01 -6.69 -9.01
CA LEU A 237 -1.62 -7.15 -8.92
C LEU A 237 -0.76 -6.36 -7.93
N LYS A 238 -1.05 -5.08 -7.70
CA LYS A 238 -0.27 -4.20 -6.82
C LYS A 238 -0.57 -4.42 -5.35
N ASN A 239 -1.70 -5.05 -5.05
CA ASN A 239 -2.21 -5.27 -3.70
C ASN A 239 -2.00 -6.72 -3.23
N ILE A 240 -1.18 -7.48 -3.96
CA ILE A 240 -0.85 -8.89 -3.65
C ILE A 240 0.65 -9.00 -3.39
N GLY A 241 1.00 -9.71 -2.33
CA GLY A 241 2.38 -10.04 -1.98
C GLY A 241 2.52 -11.50 -1.55
N ARG A 242 3.75 -11.94 -1.29
CA ARG A 242 4.05 -13.32 -0.91
C ARG A 242 4.85 -13.37 0.39
N ARG A 243 4.48 -14.23 1.31
CA ARG A 243 5.26 -14.57 2.49
C ARG A 243 6.46 -15.44 2.13
N SER A 244 7.45 -15.50 3.00
CA SER A 244 8.64 -16.35 2.84
C SER A 244 8.33 -17.87 2.77
N ASN A 245 7.20 -18.29 3.33
CA ASN A 245 6.71 -19.67 3.23
C ASN A 245 5.95 -19.96 1.92
N GLY A 246 5.81 -18.98 1.04
CA GLY A 246 5.14 -19.09 -0.24
C GLY A 246 3.65 -18.68 -0.25
N ASP A 247 3.04 -18.44 0.91
CA ASP A 247 1.65 -18.01 1.00
C ASP A 247 1.45 -16.67 0.28
N ILE A 248 0.42 -16.60 -0.54
CA ILE A 248 -0.01 -15.36 -1.19
C ILE A 248 -0.94 -14.60 -0.25
N VAL A 249 -0.71 -13.30 -0.14
CA VAL A 249 -1.43 -12.38 0.74
C VAL A 249 -1.98 -11.23 -0.07
N TRP A 250 -3.25 -10.91 0.16
CA TRP A 250 -3.89 -9.70 -0.33
C TRP A 250 -3.90 -8.67 0.80
N PHE A 251 -3.24 -7.52 0.62
CA PHE A 251 -2.88 -6.63 1.72
C PHE A 251 -3.46 -5.20 1.63
N ASP A 252 -4.11 -4.82 0.56
CA ASP A 252 -4.74 -3.50 0.41
C ASP A 252 -6.17 -3.65 -0.13
N VAL A 253 -7.14 -3.12 0.61
CA VAL A 253 -8.59 -3.32 0.38
C VAL A 253 -9.27 -2.00 0.09
#